data_0a2472ed5c3d1569d68a9476480e246e
#
_entry.id   0a2472ed5c3d1569d68a9476480e246e
#
_cell.length_a   1.000
_cell.length_b   1.000
_cell.length_c   1.000
_cell.angle_alpha   90.00
_cell.angle_beta   90.00
_cell.angle_gamma   90.00
#
_symmetry.space_group_name_H-M   'P 1'
#
loop_
_entity.id
_entity.type
_entity.pdbx_description
1 polymer ?
#
loop_
_entity_poly.entity_id
_entity_poly.type
_entity_poly.pdbx_seq_one_letter_code
_entity_poly.pdbx_strand_id
1 'polypeptide(L)'
;MIGEIIGITDINIQVFVKEDTTIHLKDILYCKTLSEKHLMEVAEIDSKILTCIPFDSVIGLSKGLEVGIYSQGLETEYSPSILGHTFNSYGDILNGGQIENSNKRNVYVKTLNLENININQDIMWTGIKVIDFFCPIAKGFK
;
A
#
# COMPACT_ATOMS: atom_id res chain seq x y z
N MET A 1 15.19 -2.40 -16.29
CA MET A 1 14.33 -3.51 -15.78
C MET A 1 15.21 -4.41 -14.94
N ILE A 2 14.73 -4.85 -13.79
CA ILE A 2 15.54 -5.62 -12.82
C ILE A 2 15.45 -7.13 -13.01
N GLY A 3 14.39 -7.63 -13.63
CA GLY A 3 14.15 -9.06 -13.76
C GLY A 3 12.95 -9.39 -14.63
N GLU A 4 12.51 -10.63 -14.52
CA GLU A 4 11.36 -11.16 -15.25
C GLU A 4 10.50 -12.09 -14.39
N ILE A 5 9.22 -12.19 -14.73
CA ILE A 5 8.28 -13.10 -14.07
C ILE A 5 8.57 -14.55 -14.47
N ILE A 6 8.81 -15.43 -13.50
CA ILE A 6 9.06 -16.86 -13.71
C ILE A 6 7.90 -17.74 -13.23
N GLY A 7 7.06 -17.26 -12.34
CA GLY A 7 5.92 -17.98 -11.79
C GLY A 7 4.76 -17.06 -11.45
N ILE A 8 3.54 -17.52 -11.65
CA ILE A 8 2.32 -16.78 -11.32
C ILE A 8 1.34 -17.75 -10.67
N THR A 9 0.80 -17.35 -9.53
CA THR A 9 -0.33 -18.00 -8.83
C THR A 9 -1.39 -16.94 -8.53
N ASP A 10 -2.55 -17.32 -8.06
CA ASP A 10 -3.63 -16.39 -7.73
C ASP A 10 -3.26 -15.38 -6.64
N ILE A 11 -2.31 -15.73 -5.78
CA ILE A 11 -1.95 -14.95 -4.59
C ILE A 11 -0.52 -14.40 -4.61
N ASN A 12 0.36 -14.93 -5.46
CA ASN A 12 1.73 -14.45 -5.54
C ASN A 12 2.35 -14.59 -6.94
N ILE A 13 3.38 -13.78 -7.17
CA ILE A 13 4.14 -13.72 -8.41
C ILE A 13 5.60 -13.94 -8.05
N GLN A 14 6.25 -14.87 -8.73
CA GLN A 14 7.68 -15.10 -8.60
C GLN A 14 8.43 -14.34 -9.69
N VAL A 15 9.42 -13.56 -9.27
CA VAL A 15 10.26 -12.74 -10.14
C VAL A 15 11.72 -13.18 -10.00
N PHE A 16 12.37 -13.46 -11.11
CA PHE A 16 13.80 -13.72 -11.14
C PHE A 16 14.55 -12.42 -11.42
N VAL A 17 15.49 -12.05 -10.54
CA VAL A 17 16.29 -10.84 -10.64
C VAL A 17 17.52 -11.11 -11.50
N LYS A 18 17.70 -10.34 -12.56
CA LYS A 18 18.82 -10.47 -13.51
C LYS A 18 20.02 -9.59 -13.16
N GLU A 19 19.74 -8.41 -12.60
CA GLU A 19 20.74 -7.41 -12.25
C GLU A 19 21.07 -7.43 -10.76
N ASP A 20 22.30 -7.06 -10.39
CA ASP A 20 22.70 -6.90 -8.99
C ASP A 20 22.14 -5.59 -8.42
N THR A 21 20.82 -5.52 -8.34
CA THR A 21 20.09 -4.40 -7.78
C THR A 21 19.69 -4.71 -6.33
N THR A 22 19.96 -3.78 -5.43
CA THR A 22 19.53 -3.92 -4.04
C THR A 22 18.01 -3.75 -3.95
N ILE A 23 17.33 -4.82 -3.57
CA ILE A 23 15.87 -4.86 -3.37
C ILE A 23 15.62 -5.18 -1.91
N HIS A 24 14.65 -4.50 -1.32
CA HIS A 24 14.25 -4.69 0.08
C HIS A 24 12.84 -5.27 0.17
N LEU A 25 12.55 -5.88 1.32
CA LEU A 25 11.18 -6.27 1.65
C LEU A 25 10.28 -5.05 1.65
N LYS A 26 9.07 -5.20 1.10
CA LYS A 26 8.05 -4.15 0.92
C LYS A 26 8.36 -3.12 -0.17
N ASP A 27 9.42 -3.30 -0.95
CA ASP A 27 9.57 -2.54 -2.19
C ASP A 27 8.42 -2.85 -3.15
N ILE A 28 8.01 -1.83 -3.90
CA ILE A 28 6.95 -1.98 -4.88
C ILE A 28 7.58 -2.14 -6.25
N LEU A 29 7.24 -3.23 -6.90
CA LEU A 29 7.65 -3.55 -8.25
C LEU A 29 6.48 -3.33 -9.21
N TYR A 30 6.79 -3.15 -10.49
CA TYR A 30 5.78 -3.07 -11.54
C TYR A 30 6.15 -3.93 -12.75
N CYS A 31 5.13 -4.42 -13.41
CA CYS A 31 5.23 -4.92 -14.78
C CYS A 31 4.16 -4.27 -15.65
N LYS A 32 4.39 -4.22 -16.94
CA LYS A 32 3.46 -3.66 -17.91
C LYS A 32 2.99 -4.75 -18.87
N THR A 33 1.69 -4.85 -19.04
CA THR A 33 1.06 -5.54 -20.15
C THR A 33 0.80 -4.54 -21.29
N LEU A 34 0.20 -4.98 -22.38
CA LEU A 34 -0.17 -4.09 -23.49
C LEU A 34 -1.22 -3.03 -23.10
N SER A 35 -2.06 -3.33 -22.10
CA SER A 35 -3.19 -2.50 -21.69
C SER A 35 -3.02 -1.85 -20.32
N GLU A 36 -2.30 -2.48 -19.42
CA GLU A 36 -2.30 -2.07 -18.01
C GLU A 36 -0.93 -2.20 -17.35
N LYS A 37 -0.76 -1.44 -16.28
CA LYS A 37 0.37 -1.52 -15.37
C LYS A 37 -0.08 -2.24 -14.10
N HIS A 38 0.60 -3.31 -13.75
CA HIS A 38 0.34 -4.07 -12.53
C HIS A 38 1.42 -3.77 -11.50
N LEU A 39 1.00 -3.52 -10.26
CA LEU A 39 1.89 -3.31 -9.14
C LEU A 39 1.88 -4.54 -8.22
N MET A 40 3.03 -4.80 -7.60
CA MET A 40 3.20 -5.90 -6.67
C MET A 40 4.20 -5.53 -5.57
N GLU A 41 3.98 -6.01 -4.35
CA GLU A 41 4.86 -5.79 -3.20
C GLU A 41 5.79 -6.98 -2.99
N VAL A 42 7.06 -6.73 -2.71
CA VAL A 42 8.04 -7.77 -2.37
C VAL A 42 7.75 -8.30 -0.95
N ALA A 43 7.28 -9.52 -0.85
CA ALA A 43 6.97 -10.19 0.42
C ALA A 43 8.13 -11.05 0.93
N GLU A 44 8.91 -11.67 0.04
CA GLU A 44 10.01 -12.54 0.40
C GLU A 44 11.14 -12.42 -0.63
N ILE A 45 12.37 -12.55 -0.17
CA ILE A 45 13.58 -12.51 -0.99
C ILE A 45 14.37 -13.77 -0.71
N ASP A 46 14.51 -14.63 -1.71
CA ASP A 46 15.35 -15.82 -1.67
C ASP A 46 16.40 -15.74 -2.78
N SER A 47 17.59 -15.27 -2.42
CA SER A 47 18.70 -15.07 -3.34
C SER A 47 18.33 -14.19 -4.54
N LYS A 48 18.11 -14.79 -5.72
CA LYS A 48 17.69 -14.09 -6.96
C LYS A 48 16.20 -14.25 -7.27
N ILE A 49 15.44 -14.88 -6.40
CA ILE A 49 14.01 -15.08 -6.58
C ILE A 49 13.26 -14.22 -5.57
N LEU A 50 12.38 -13.38 -6.06
CA LEU A 50 11.46 -12.59 -5.24
C LEU A 50 10.08 -13.22 -5.28
N THR A 51 9.45 -13.37 -4.12
CA THR A 51 8.03 -13.67 -4.02
C THR A 51 7.28 -12.37 -3.76
N CYS A 52 6.45 -11.97 -4.72
CA CYS A 52 5.71 -10.72 -4.68
C CYS A 52 4.21 -10.97 -4.54
N ILE A 53 3.52 -10.09 -3.81
CA ILE A 53 2.07 -10.09 -3.66
C ILE A 53 1.50 -9.04 -4.60
N PRO A 54 0.65 -9.42 -5.58
CA PRO A 54 0.01 -8.45 -6.47
C PRO A 54 -1.05 -7.63 -5.72
N PHE A 55 -1.18 -6.34 -6.07
CA PHE A 55 -2.26 -5.49 -5.54
C PHE A 55 -3.58 -5.71 -6.26
N ASP A 56 -3.52 -6.12 -7.53
CA ASP A 56 -4.68 -6.34 -8.38
C ASP A 56 -4.71 -7.76 -8.94
N SER A 57 -5.69 -8.03 -9.80
CA SER A 57 -5.82 -9.30 -10.49
C SER A 57 -4.57 -9.63 -11.33
N VAL A 58 -4.15 -10.89 -11.28
CA VAL A 58 -3.04 -11.42 -12.07
C VAL A 58 -3.46 -11.78 -13.52
N ILE A 59 -4.72 -11.54 -13.88
CA ILE A 59 -5.25 -11.82 -15.21
C ILE A 59 -4.50 -10.96 -16.24
N GLY A 60 -4.05 -11.60 -17.33
CA GLY A 60 -3.27 -10.94 -18.37
C GLY A 60 -1.75 -10.93 -18.15
N LEU A 61 -1.28 -11.32 -16.96
CA LEU A 61 0.14 -11.52 -16.71
C LEU A 61 0.63 -12.83 -17.34
N SER A 62 1.86 -12.84 -17.81
CA SER A 62 2.53 -14.01 -18.37
C SER A 62 3.97 -14.12 -17.88
N LYS A 63 4.49 -15.35 -17.89
CA LYS A 63 5.92 -15.57 -17.64
C LYS A 63 6.76 -14.86 -18.71
N GLY A 64 7.92 -14.36 -18.31
CA GLY A 64 8.84 -13.62 -19.18
C GLY A 64 8.53 -12.11 -19.26
N LEU A 65 7.46 -11.60 -18.65
CA LEU A 65 7.24 -10.17 -18.56
C LEU A 65 8.34 -9.51 -17.71
N GLU A 66 8.87 -8.42 -18.23
CA GLU A 66 9.88 -7.65 -17.54
C GLU A 66 9.32 -6.88 -16.35
N VAL A 67 10.09 -6.87 -15.26
CA VAL A 67 9.74 -6.22 -14.00
C VAL A 67 10.72 -5.09 -13.70
N GLY A 68 10.21 -3.97 -13.20
CA GLY A 68 10.99 -2.82 -12.74
C GLY A 68 10.62 -2.42 -11.32
N ILE A 69 11.46 -1.57 -10.70
CA ILE A 69 11.17 -0.98 -9.38
C ILE A 69 10.24 0.22 -9.61
N TYR A 70 9.16 0.30 -8.83
CA TYR A 70 8.24 1.43 -8.80
C TYR A 70 8.58 2.42 -7.69
N SER A 71 8.72 1.94 -6.46
CA SER A 71 9.06 2.75 -5.28
C SER A 71 9.68 1.90 -4.17
N GLN A 72 10.37 2.55 -3.25
CA GLN A 72 10.88 1.93 -2.02
C GLN A 72 9.79 1.95 -0.94
N GLY A 73 8.90 0.96 -1.01
CA GLY A 73 7.73 0.86 -0.15
C GLY A 73 6.48 1.54 -0.73
N LEU A 74 5.34 1.23 -0.11
CA LEU A 74 4.05 1.80 -0.51
C LEU A 74 3.91 3.19 0.10
N GLU A 75 3.85 4.20 -0.77
CA GLU A 75 3.63 5.59 -0.40
C GLU A 75 2.22 6.01 -0.79
N THR A 76 1.61 6.82 0.06
CA THR A 76 0.33 7.47 -0.22
C THR A 76 0.45 8.99 -0.07
N GLU A 77 -0.37 9.70 -0.80
CA GLU A 77 -0.48 11.15 -0.67
C GLU A 77 -1.55 11.50 0.35
N TYR A 78 -1.24 12.43 1.23
CA TYR A 78 -2.15 12.91 2.26
C TYR A 78 -2.27 14.44 2.21
N SER A 79 -3.51 14.89 2.19
CA SER A 79 -3.89 16.29 2.32
C SER A 79 -5.36 16.36 2.77
N PRO A 80 -5.83 17.44 3.40
CA PRO A 80 -7.26 17.63 3.65
C PRO A 80 -8.13 17.58 2.40
N SER A 81 -7.57 17.83 1.23
CA SER A 81 -8.27 17.77 -0.07
C SER A 81 -8.58 16.34 -0.56
N ILE A 82 -8.17 15.29 0.16
CA ILE A 82 -8.56 13.91 -0.16
C ILE A 82 -10.06 13.64 0.07
N LEU A 83 -10.73 14.49 0.87
CA LEU A 83 -12.14 14.31 1.17
C LEU A 83 -13.00 14.45 -0.10
N GLY A 84 -13.89 13.48 -0.30
CA GLY A 84 -14.76 13.40 -1.48
C GLY A 84 -14.15 12.70 -2.69
N HIS A 85 -12.89 12.25 -2.61
CA HIS A 85 -12.27 11.44 -3.64
C HIS A 85 -12.37 9.93 -3.35
N THR A 86 -12.39 9.15 -4.42
CA THR A 86 -12.32 7.69 -4.39
C THR A 86 -10.96 7.26 -4.92
N PHE A 87 -10.33 6.32 -4.25
CA PHE A 87 -8.98 5.86 -4.56
C PHE A 87 -8.95 4.37 -4.88
N ASN A 88 -8.00 3.97 -5.73
CA ASN A 88 -7.67 2.55 -5.90
C ASN A 88 -6.76 2.04 -4.78
N SER A 89 -6.35 0.77 -4.85
CA SER A 89 -5.51 0.10 -3.84
C SER A 89 -4.12 0.72 -3.65
N TYR A 90 -3.62 1.49 -4.59
CA TYR A 90 -2.33 2.18 -4.52
C TYR A 90 -2.40 3.70 -4.45
N GLY A 91 -3.60 4.23 -4.21
CA GLY A 91 -3.78 5.65 -3.92
C GLY A 91 -4.00 6.56 -5.13
N ASP A 92 -4.24 6.02 -6.34
CA ASP A 92 -4.62 6.84 -7.48
C ASP A 92 -6.10 7.23 -7.40
N ILE A 93 -6.41 8.47 -7.78
CA ILE A 93 -7.79 9.00 -7.78
C ILE A 93 -8.59 8.40 -8.93
N LEU A 94 -9.74 7.80 -8.62
CA LEU A 94 -10.64 7.18 -9.60
C LEU A 94 -11.73 8.13 -10.12
N ASN A 95 -12.17 9.09 -9.33
CA ASN A 95 -13.28 9.99 -9.67
C ASN A 95 -12.83 11.34 -10.28
N GLY A 96 -11.58 11.43 -10.70
CA GLY A 96 -11.00 12.65 -11.27
C GLY A 96 -10.62 13.70 -10.23
N GLY A 97 -9.84 14.69 -10.65
CA GLY A 97 -9.29 15.74 -9.78
C GLY A 97 -7.81 15.52 -9.46
N GLN A 98 -7.29 16.38 -8.62
CA GLN A 98 -5.91 16.33 -8.13
C GLN A 98 -5.90 16.64 -6.65
N ILE A 99 -4.99 16.01 -5.91
CA ILE A 99 -4.77 16.33 -4.50
C ILE A 99 -3.85 17.55 -4.44
N GLU A 100 -4.38 18.65 -3.92
CA GLU A 100 -3.59 19.87 -3.73
C GLU A 100 -2.77 19.79 -2.46
N ASN A 101 -1.54 20.35 -2.51
CA ASN A 101 -0.62 20.42 -1.36
C ASN A 101 -0.43 19.07 -0.64
N SER A 102 -0.30 18.00 -1.41
CA SER A 102 -0.10 16.66 -0.85
C SER A 102 1.30 16.45 -0.32
N ASN A 103 1.39 15.74 0.81
CA ASN A 103 2.64 15.21 1.33
C ASN A 103 2.65 13.70 1.13
N LYS A 104 3.72 13.17 0.55
CA LYS A 104 3.92 11.73 0.45
C LYS A 104 4.31 11.14 1.79
N ARG A 105 3.65 10.05 2.16
CA ARG A 105 3.93 9.34 3.40
C ARG A 105 3.94 7.84 3.13
N ASN A 106 4.94 7.16 3.68
CA ASN A 106 5.00 5.71 3.62
C ASN A 106 3.86 5.12 4.47
N VAL A 107 3.15 4.14 3.93
CA VAL A 107 2.04 3.44 4.59
C VAL A 107 2.55 2.62 5.79
N TYR A 108 3.76 2.07 5.67
CA TYR A 108 4.42 1.34 6.74
C TYR A 108 5.12 2.30 7.70
N VAL A 109 4.37 2.82 8.66
CA VAL A 109 4.91 3.70 9.71
C VAL A 109 5.53 2.84 10.81
N LYS A 110 6.69 3.26 11.33
CA LYS A 110 7.27 2.65 12.54
C LYS A 110 6.27 2.75 13.69
N THR A 111 6.16 1.69 14.50
CA THR A 111 5.38 1.68 15.73
C THR A 111 5.72 2.90 16.58
N LEU A 112 4.70 3.61 17.05
CA LEU A 112 4.89 4.73 17.97
C LEU A 112 5.52 4.21 19.28
N ASN A 113 6.53 4.91 19.80
CA ASN A 113 7.02 4.66 21.13
C ASN A 113 5.90 4.97 22.13
N LEU A 114 5.82 4.19 23.23
CA LEU A 114 4.83 4.39 24.30
C LEU A 114 4.82 5.82 24.85
N GLU A 115 5.97 6.49 24.85
CA GLU A 115 6.14 7.89 25.26
C GLU A 115 5.36 8.90 24.41
N ASN A 116 5.03 8.53 23.16
CA ASN A 116 4.30 9.38 22.20
C ASN A 116 2.80 9.09 22.17
N ILE A 117 2.31 8.19 23.04
CA ILE A 117 0.89 7.88 23.13
C ILE A 117 0.22 8.94 23.99
N ASN A 118 -0.66 9.72 23.40
CA ASN A 118 -1.49 10.65 24.15
C ASN A 118 -2.57 9.87 24.92
N ILE A 119 -2.43 9.82 26.26
CA ILE A 119 -3.36 9.11 27.15
C ILE A 119 -4.63 9.94 27.42
N ASN A 120 -4.60 11.24 27.10
CA ASN A 120 -5.78 12.10 27.25
C ASN A 120 -6.81 11.75 26.18
N GLN A 121 -7.82 11.03 26.58
CA GLN A 121 -8.91 10.59 25.68
C GLN A 121 -10.09 11.54 25.80
N ASP A 122 -10.38 12.25 24.71
CA ASP A 122 -11.61 13.01 24.59
C ASP A 122 -12.80 12.08 24.35
N ILE A 123 -13.94 12.41 24.93
CA ILE A 123 -15.18 11.68 24.67
C ILE A 123 -15.69 12.01 23.26
N MET A 124 -16.06 10.98 22.53
CA MET A 124 -16.76 11.09 21.25
C MET A 124 -18.28 11.14 21.53
N TRP A 125 -18.85 12.32 21.44
CA TRP A 125 -20.31 12.50 21.60
C TRP A 125 -21.04 11.90 20.39
N THR A 126 -21.85 10.87 20.63
CA THR A 126 -22.63 10.20 19.59
C THR A 126 -23.97 10.88 19.33
N GLY A 127 -24.48 11.67 20.28
CA GLY A 127 -25.82 12.24 20.29
C GLY A 127 -26.91 11.27 20.74
N ILE A 128 -26.56 10.02 21.03
CA ILE A 128 -27.47 9.00 21.54
C ILE A 128 -27.37 9.00 23.07
N LYS A 129 -28.38 9.52 23.76
CA LYS A 129 -28.38 9.72 25.21
C LYS A 129 -27.99 8.49 26.03
N VAL A 130 -28.44 7.30 25.62
CA VAL A 130 -28.16 6.05 26.31
C VAL A 130 -26.68 5.69 26.22
N ILE A 131 -26.05 5.88 25.06
CA ILE A 131 -24.63 5.60 24.87
C ILE A 131 -23.80 6.63 25.62
N ASP A 132 -24.08 7.91 25.38
CA ASP A 132 -23.27 9.01 25.92
C ASP A 132 -23.32 9.06 27.45
N PHE A 133 -24.44 8.58 28.08
CA PHE A 133 -24.58 8.58 29.52
C PHE A 133 -24.09 7.29 30.20
N PHE A 134 -24.48 6.12 29.66
CA PHE A 134 -24.17 4.84 30.32
C PHE A 134 -22.84 4.19 29.86
N CYS A 135 -22.41 4.47 28.64
CA CYS A 135 -21.22 3.84 28.05
C CYS A 135 -20.48 4.80 27.09
N PRO A 136 -19.98 5.94 27.62
CA PRO A 136 -19.34 6.95 26.77
C PRO A 136 -18.15 6.35 26.05
N ILE A 137 -18.05 6.64 24.75
CA ILE A 137 -16.99 6.16 23.87
C ILE A 137 -15.89 7.22 23.80
N ALA A 138 -14.67 6.83 24.08
CA ALA A 138 -13.51 7.71 23.89
C ALA A 138 -13.03 7.67 22.42
N LYS A 139 -12.51 8.79 21.94
CA LYS A 139 -11.89 8.85 20.60
C LYS A 139 -10.71 7.89 20.51
N GLY A 140 -10.69 7.04 19.50
CA GLY A 140 -9.64 6.02 19.32
C GLY A 140 -9.87 4.71 20.10
N PHE A 141 -10.99 4.55 20.76
CA PHE A 141 -11.38 3.31 21.43
C PHE A 141 -11.72 2.22 20.40
N LYS A 142 -11.33 0.99 20.69
CA LYS A 142 -11.68 -0.21 19.88
C LYS A 142 -12.62 -1.12 20.67
#